data_f17fc769636674d5e4038f0f1c7cedb7
#
_entry.id   f17fc769636674d5e4038f0f1c7cedb7
#
_cell.length_a   1.000
_cell.length_b   1.000
_cell.length_c   1.000
_cell.angle_alpha   90.00
_cell.angle_beta   90.00
_cell.angle_gamma   90.00
#
_symmetry.space_group_name_H-M   'P 1'
#
loop_
_entity.id
_entity.type
_entity.pdbx_description
1 polymer ?
#
loop_
_entity_poly.entity_id
_entity_poly.type
_entity_poly.pdbx_seq_one_letter_code
_entity_poly.pdbx_strand_id
1 'polypeptide(L)'
;MIVEFFKKLFVRKKKIDIKLLPSQGLFYKEDLVITITSASKNDIEDYEKNYIRDDIGVVIYYIKKIVERNITLSKGYKYEDIKSIDIIFIFLEIVKLTKGRPINLVYFDKNKDKDEKIEFGSKNFNYLRLGNLIEYYDYKHRCFVVDGYKYTLPSIGVENCLTNFLIIKSAEEDSGDYN
;
A
#
# COMPACT_ATOMS: atom_id res chain seq x y z
N MET A 1 -19.58 -0.25 -28.46
CA MET A 1 -20.54 -0.63 -27.40
C MET A 1 -20.39 -2.08 -26.90
N ILE A 2 -20.39 -3.10 -27.78
CA ILE A 2 -20.23 -4.52 -27.38
C ILE A 2 -18.85 -4.78 -26.75
N VAL A 3 -17.76 -4.20 -27.28
CA VAL A 3 -16.39 -4.38 -26.79
C VAL A 3 -16.19 -3.76 -25.38
N GLU A 4 -16.85 -2.65 -25.06
CA GLU A 4 -16.82 -2.03 -23.73
C GLU A 4 -17.63 -2.82 -22.69
N PHE A 5 -18.75 -3.44 -23.13
CA PHE A 5 -19.52 -4.31 -22.28
C PHE A 5 -18.73 -5.56 -21.87
N PHE A 6 -17.98 -6.18 -22.81
CA PHE A 6 -17.11 -7.32 -22.54
C PHE A 6 -15.90 -6.94 -21.67
N LYS A 7 -15.34 -5.73 -21.79
CA LYS A 7 -14.26 -5.24 -20.89
C LYS A 7 -14.73 -5.14 -19.44
N LYS A 8 -15.99 -4.73 -19.17
CA LYS A 8 -16.57 -4.70 -17.82
C LYS A 8 -16.85 -6.09 -17.23
N LEU A 9 -17.07 -7.12 -18.08
CA LEU A 9 -17.39 -8.49 -17.62
C LEU A 9 -16.17 -9.24 -17.03
N PHE A 10 -14.94 -8.75 -17.24
CA PHE A 10 -13.71 -9.41 -16.78
C PHE A 10 -12.99 -8.70 -15.63
N VAL A 11 -13.57 -7.65 -15.05
CA VAL A 11 -13.01 -7.04 -13.84
C VAL A 11 -13.22 -8.00 -12.67
N ARG A 12 -12.16 -8.68 -12.29
CA ARG A 12 -12.16 -9.53 -11.10
C ARG A 12 -12.24 -8.65 -9.85
N LYS A 13 -13.02 -9.11 -8.85
CA LYS A 13 -13.14 -8.43 -7.55
C LYS A 13 -12.82 -9.41 -6.43
N LYS A 14 -12.20 -8.90 -5.37
CA LYS A 14 -11.86 -9.67 -4.18
C LYS A 14 -11.97 -8.79 -2.93
N LYS A 15 -12.55 -9.31 -1.87
CA LYS A 15 -12.46 -8.69 -0.54
C LYS A 15 -11.15 -9.09 0.12
N ILE A 16 -10.51 -8.14 0.78
CA ILE A 16 -9.32 -8.38 1.61
C ILE A 16 -9.79 -8.58 3.05
N ASP A 17 -9.32 -9.65 3.68
CA ASP A 17 -9.42 -9.79 5.13
C ASP A 17 -8.42 -8.83 5.77
N ILE A 18 -8.91 -7.85 6.52
CA ILE A 18 -8.09 -6.83 7.16
C ILE A 18 -7.11 -7.42 8.18
N LYS A 19 -7.40 -8.60 8.73
CA LYS A 19 -6.50 -9.31 9.65
C LYS A 19 -5.24 -9.85 8.96
N LEU A 20 -5.28 -9.98 7.63
CA LEU A 20 -4.13 -10.39 6.82
C LEU A 20 -3.24 -9.21 6.41
N LEU A 21 -3.66 -7.98 6.68
CA LEU A 21 -2.85 -6.80 6.42
C LEU A 21 -1.61 -6.75 7.34
N PRO A 22 -0.51 -6.12 6.94
CA PRO A 22 0.64 -5.89 7.82
C PRO A 22 0.27 -5.23 9.15
N SER A 23 -0.70 -4.32 9.17
CA SER A 23 -1.27 -3.71 10.38
C SER A 23 -2.13 -4.66 11.21
N GLN A 24 -2.41 -5.88 10.74
CA GLN A 24 -3.32 -6.87 11.34
C GLN A 24 -4.74 -6.34 11.60
N GLY A 25 -5.13 -5.28 10.91
CA GLY A 25 -6.44 -4.64 11.09
C GLY A 25 -6.60 -3.84 12.38
N LEU A 26 -5.58 -3.81 13.26
CA LEU A 26 -5.67 -3.23 14.60
C LEU A 26 -6.07 -1.74 14.59
N PHE A 27 -5.62 -0.99 13.57
CA PHE A 27 -5.81 0.46 13.50
C PHE A 27 -7.03 0.87 12.67
N TYR A 28 -7.88 -0.08 12.29
CA TYR A 28 -9.14 0.13 11.60
C TYR A 28 -10.33 -0.20 12.50
N LYS A 29 -11.48 0.40 12.23
CA LYS A 29 -12.73 -0.04 12.83
C LYS A 29 -13.14 -1.37 12.19
N GLU A 30 -13.91 -2.17 12.93
CA GLU A 30 -14.33 -3.52 12.51
C GLU A 30 -15.23 -3.54 11.27
N ASP A 31 -15.86 -2.41 10.95
CA ASP A 31 -16.75 -2.23 9.79
C ASP A 31 -16.00 -1.89 8.50
N LEU A 32 -14.67 -1.73 8.53
CA LEU A 32 -13.89 -1.52 7.33
C LEU A 32 -13.92 -2.79 6.45
N VAL A 33 -14.40 -2.61 5.22
CA VAL A 33 -14.32 -3.60 4.16
C VAL A 33 -13.50 -3.02 3.02
N ILE A 34 -12.41 -3.69 2.66
CA ILE A 34 -11.59 -3.36 1.49
C ILE A 34 -11.92 -4.33 0.38
N THR A 35 -12.44 -3.82 -0.73
CA THR A 35 -12.67 -4.59 -1.95
C THR A 35 -11.68 -4.12 -3.01
N ILE A 36 -10.90 -5.03 -3.58
CA ILE A 36 -9.98 -4.74 -4.69
C ILE A 36 -10.57 -5.19 -6.02
N THR A 37 -10.17 -4.50 -7.07
CA THR A 37 -10.42 -4.89 -8.47
C THR A 37 -9.11 -5.20 -9.17
N SER A 38 -9.17 -5.99 -10.26
CA SER A 38 -7.99 -6.17 -11.12
C SER A 38 -7.60 -4.85 -11.77
N ALA A 39 -6.29 -4.59 -11.85
CA ALA A 39 -5.75 -3.40 -12.49
C ALA A 39 -6.10 -3.36 -13.99
N SER A 40 -6.30 -2.16 -14.52
CA SER A 40 -6.51 -1.94 -15.94
C SER A 40 -5.20 -2.12 -16.72
N LYS A 41 -5.32 -2.24 -18.06
CA LYS A 41 -4.14 -2.26 -18.93
C LYS A 41 -3.32 -0.98 -18.79
N ASN A 42 -3.98 0.18 -18.68
CA ASN A 42 -3.33 1.46 -18.52
C ASN A 42 -2.54 1.55 -17.21
N ASP A 43 -3.09 1.02 -16.09
CA ASP A 43 -2.37 0.99 -14.81
C ASP A 43 -1.07 0.18 -14.91
N ILE A 44 -1.10 -0.95 -15.66
CA ILE A 44 0.08 -1.80 -15.86
C ILE A 44 1.12 -1.07 -16.73
N GLU A 45 0.68 -0.48 -17.85
CA GLU A 45 1.57 0.26 -18.76
C GLU A 45 2.20 1.48 -18.07
N ASP A 46 1.42 2.22 -17.28
CA ASP A 46 1.93 3.36 -16.49
C ASP A 46 3.00 2.91 -15.49
N TYR A 47 2.76 1.78 -14.80
CA TYR A 47 3.75 1.22 -13.87
C TYR A 47 5.01 0.77 -14.60
N GLU A 48 4.89 -0.01 -15.68
CA GLU A 48 6.03 -0.54 -16.44
C GLU A 48 6.91 0.56 -17.05
N LYS A 49 6.31 1.64 -17.57
CA LYS A 49 7.04 2.80 -18.11
C LYS A 49 7.85 3.56 -17.05
N ASN A 50 7.40 3.57 -15.81
CA ASN A 50 7.97 4.38 -14.74
C ASN A 50 8.83 3.58 -13.77
N TYR A 51 8.70 2.25 -13.75
CA TYR A 51 9.53 1.35 -12.93
C TYR A 51 11.03 1.38 -13.33
N ILE A 52 11.33 1.73 -14.59
CA ILE A 52 12.71 1.80 -15.13
C ILE A 52 13.50 3.01 -14.56
N ARG A 53 12.83 3.93 -13.87
CA ARG A 53 13.50 5.04 -13.20
C ARG A 53 13.96 4.53 -11.83
N ASP A 54 15.27 4.47 -11.59
CA ASP A 54 15.89 4.04 -10.32
C ASP A 54 15.50 4.89 -9.08
N ASP A 55 14.37 5.59 -9.17
CA ASP A 55 13.80 6.43 -8.13
C ASP A 55 12.67 5.69 -7.40
N ILE A 56 12.97 5.21 -6.20
CA ILE A 56 12.03 4.51 -5.33
C ILE A 56 10.79 5.35 -5.00
N GLY A 57 10.93 6.68 -4.91
CA GLY A 57 9.82 7.58 -4.65
C GLY A 57 8.80 7.57 -5.78
N VAL A 58 9.28 7.56 -7.03
CA VAL A 58 8.44 7.46 -8.22
C VAL A 58 7.70 6.12 -8.24
N VAL A 59 8.39 5.02 -7.94
CA VAL A 59 7.79 3.67 -7.88
C VAL A 59 6.68 3.63 -6.83
N ILE A 60 6.93 4.13 -5.62
CA ILE A 60 5.94 4.18 -4.54
C ILE A 60 4.74 5.04 -4.94
N TYR A 61 4.95 6.17 -5.60
CA TYR A 61 3.88 7.02 -6.10
C TYR A 61 2.93 6.27 -7.04
N TYR A 62 3.47 5.53 -8.03
CA TYR A 62 2.64 4.75 -8.96
C TYR A 62 1.93 3.59 -8.28
N ILE A 63 2.58 2.92 -7.31
CA ILE A 63 1.94 1.89 -6.48
C ILE A 63 0.72 2.49 -5.76
N LYS A 64 0.88 3.64 -5.11
CA LYS A 64 -0.22 4.35 -4.42
C LYS A 64 -1.36 4.69 -5.39
N LYS A 65 -1.05 5.17 -6.60
CA LYS A 65 -2.05 5.49 -7.64
C LYS A 65 -2.81 4.26 -8.13
N ILE A 66 -2.12 3.13 -8.34
CA ILE A 66 -2.76 1.88 -8.75
C ILE A 66 -3.71 1.39 -7.64
N VAL A 67 -3.27 1.44 -6.38
CA VAL A 67 -4.11 1.05 -5.25
C VAL A 67 -5.34 1.95 -5.18
N GLU A 68 -5.18 3.28 -5.21
CA GLU A 68 -6.27 4.25 -5.14
C GLU A 68 -7.37 3.99 -6.20
N ARG A 69 -6.97 3.70 -7.45
CA ARG A 69 -7.90 3.43 -8.55
C ARG A 69 -8.60 2.08 -8.48
N ASN A 70 -8.01 1.12 -7.79
CA ASN A 70 -8.44 -0.27 -7.80
C ASN A 70 -8.96 -0.78 -6.44
N ILE A 71 -9.26 0.14 -5.50
CA ILE A 71 -9.92 -0.20 -4.25
C ILE A 71 -11.29 0.45 -4.14
N THR A 72 -12.16 -0.21 -3.39
CA THR A 72 -13.43 0.34 -2.91
C THR A 72 -13.52 0.04 -1.42
N LEU A 73 -13.80 1.07 -0.64
CA LEU A 73 -13.92 0.96 0.81
C LEU A 73 -15.39 1.02 1.23
N SER A 74 -15.72 0.44 2.38
CA SER A 74 -17.04 0.58 2.98
C SER A 74 -17.38 2.05 3.27
N LYS A 75 -18.68 2.34 3.37
CA LYS A 75 -19.19 3.72 3.60
C LYS A 75 -18.53 4.34 4.85
N GLY A 76 -18.10 5.57 4.71
CA GLY A 76 -17.46 6.32 5.80
C GLY A 76 -15.93 6.26 5.82
N TYR A 77 -15.32 5.50 4.89
CA TYR A 77 -13.87 5.42 4.73
C TYR A 77 -13.42 6.01 3.40
N LYS A 78 -12.25 6.63 3.40
CA LYS A 78 -11.57 7.18 2.24
C LYS A 78 -10.22 6.51 2.05
N TYR A 79 -9.64 6.67 0.86
CA TYR A 79 -8.30 6.16 0.55
C TYR A 79 -7.25 6.66 1.56
N GLU A 80 -7.36 7.91 1.98
CA GLU A 80 -6.49 8.56 2.94
C GLU A 80 -6.50 7.92 4.33
N ASP A 81 -7.52 7.13 4.66
CA ASP A 81 -7.62 6.42 5.94
C ASP A 81 -6.80 5.14 5.97
N ILE A 82 -6.38 4.62 4.80
CA ILE A 82 -5.56 3.41 4.69
C ILE A 82 -4.20 3.66 5.33
N LYS A 83 -3.76 2.71 6.16
CA LYS A 83 -2.43 2.76 6.78
C LYS A 83 -1.35 2.53 5.74
N SER A 84 -0.34 3.36 5.76
CA SER A 84 0.73 3.37 4.75
C SER A 84 1.44 2.04 4.64
N ILE A 85 1.62 1.35 5.77
CA ILE A 85 2.23 0.02 5.83
C ILE A 85 1.44 -1.04 5.05
N ASP A 86 0.13 -0.86 4.86
CA ASP A 86 -0.74 -1.84 4.22
C ASP A 86 -0.77 -1.71 2.68
N ILE A 87 -0.29 -0.58 2.14
CA ILE A 87 -0.38 -0.25 0.71
C ILE A 87 0.29 -1.30 -0.17
N ILE A 88 1.50 -1.72 0.17
CA ILE A 88 2.24 -2.69 -0.63
C ILE A 88 1.55 -4.05 -0.63
N PHE A 89 1.00 -4.48 0.50
CA PHE A 89 0.21 -5.70 0.58
C PHE A 89 -1.01 -5.64 -0.36
N ILE A 90 -1.78 -4.53 -0.28
CA ILE A 90 -2.96 -4.32 -1.12
C ILE A 90 -2.57 -4.32 -2.61
N PHE A 91 -1.48 -3.62 -2.97
CA PHE A 91 -0.95 -3.62 -4.33
C PHE A 91 -0.62 -5.03 -4.84
N LEU A 92 0.08 -5.84 -4.04
CA LEU A 92 0.42 -7.21 -4.42
C LEU A 92 -0.81 -8.11 -4.59
N GLU A 93 -1.85 -7.90 -3.79
CA GLU A 93 -3.13 -8.59 -3.97
C GLU A 93 -3.84 -8.14 -5.26
N ILE A 94 -3.75 -6.86 -5.64
CA ILE A 94 -4.25 -6.36 -6.94
C ILE A 94 -3.47 -7.00 -8.09
N VAL A 95 -2.13 -7.05 -8.02
CA VAL A 95 -1.28 -7.70 -9.03
C VAL A 95 -1.63 -9.18 -9.18
N LYS A 96 -1.76 -9.89 -8.06
CA LYS A 96 -2.16 -11.30 -8.04
C LYS A 96 -3.54 -11.50 -8.67
N LEU A 97 -4.51 -10.63 -8.34
CA LEU A 97 -5.84 -10.67 -8.91
C LEU A 97 -5.83 -10.42 -10.43
N THR A 98 -4.94 -9.51 -10.89
CA THR A 98 -4.79 -9.13 -12.30
C THR A 98 -4.12 -10.24 -13.11
N LYS A 99 -2.95 -10.69 -12.66
CA LYS A 99 -2.12 -11.68 -13.38
C LYS A 99 -2.54 -13.13 -13.11
N GLY A 100 -3.36 -13.39 -12.10
CA GLY A 100 -3.75 -14.74 -11.65
C GLY A 100 -2.64 -15.50 -10.92
N ARG A 101 -1.50 -14.85 -10.68
CA ARG A 101 -0.31 -15.41 -10.00
C ARG A 101 0.48 -14.33 -9.29
N PRO A 102 1.29 -14.67 -8.26
CA PRO A 102 2.23 -13.77 -7.63
C PRO A 102 3.32 -13.29 -8.61
N ILE A 103 4.09 -12.30 -8.21
CA ILE A 103 5.24 -11.81 -8.96
C ILE A 103 6.38 -12.82 -8.80
N ASN A 104 7.04 -13.18 -9.92
CA ASN A 104 8.29 -13.93 -9.86
C ASN A 104 9.45 -12.94 -9.92
N LEU A 105 10.25 -12.91 -8.87
CA LEU A 105 11.52 -12.20 -8.83
C LEU A 105 12.63 -13.16 -9.22
N VAL A 106 13.53 -12.70 -10.07
CA VAL A 106 14.76 -13.43 -10.42
C VAL A 106 15.92 -12.68 -9.78
N TYR A 107 16.75 -13.35 -9.03
CA TYR A 107 17.97 -12.81 -8.46
C TYR A 107 19.12 -13.77 -8.67
N PHE A 108 20.33 -13.22 -8.79
CA PHE A 108 21.53 -14.02 -8.93
C PHE A 108 22.06 -14.42 -7.55
N ASP A 109 22.05 -15.72 -7.26
CA ASP A 109 22.63 -16.27 -6.03
C ASP A 109 24.15 -16.49 -6.22
N LYS A 110 24.94 -15.59 -5.66
CA LYS A 110 26.42 -15.65 -5.75
C LYS A 110 27.02 -16.91 -5.15
N ASN A 111 26.36 -17.54 -4.18
CA ASN A 111 26.87 -18.77 -3.56
C ASN A 111 26.65 -20.00 -4.44
N LYS A 112 25.65 -19.97 -5.30
CA LYS A 112 25.27 -21.06 -6.19
C LYS A 112 25.67 -20.79 -7.65
N ASP A 113 26.17 -19.58 -7.93
CA ASP A 113 26.53 -19.09 -9.27
C ASP A 113 25.42 -19.30 -10.30
N LYS A 114 24.18 -19.01 -9.91
CA LYS A 114 22.99 -19.19 -10.77
C LYS A 114 21.85 -18.24 -10.43
N ASP A 115 20.97 -18.06 -11.41
CA ASP A 115 19.71 -17.37 -11.21
C ASP A 115 18.74 -18.23 -10.40
N GLU A 116 18.22 -17.64 -9.32
CA GLU A 116 17.16 -18.22 -8.50
C GLU A 116 15.86 -17.43 -8.72
N LYS A 117 14.74 -18.15 -8.68
CA LYS A 117 13.41 -17.55 -8.75
C LYS A 117 12.73 -17.60 -7.41
N ILE A 118 12.24 -16.46 -6.94
CA ILE A 118 11.41 -16.35 -5.74
C ILE A 118 10.01 -15.90 -6.15
N GLU A 119 9.01 -16.64 -5.71
CA GLU A 119 7.64 -16.19 -5.79
C GLU A 119 7.37 -15.14 -4.71
N PHE A 120 7.17 -13.89 -5.13
CA PHE A 120 6.93 -12.76 -4.25
C PHE A 120 5.46 -12.32 -4.30
N GLY A 121 4.83 -12.27 -3.15
CA GLY A 121 3.44 -11.87 -3.03
C GLY A 121 3.11 -11.37 -1.63
N SER A 122 1.86 -11.04 -1.39
CA SER A 122 1.37 -10.52 -0.11
C SER A 122 1.73 -11.40 1.09
N LYS A 123 1.75 -12.73 0.91
CA LYS A 123 2.15 -13.70 1.94
C LYS A 123 3.61 -13.57 2.42
N ASN A 124 4.47 -12.92 1.64
CA ASN A 124 5.88 -12.70 1.99
C ASN A 124 6.07 -11.45 2.85
N PHE A 125 5.05 -10.62 3.00
CA PHE A 125 5.11 -9.49 3.91
C PHE A 125 5.04 -9.99 5.35
N ASN A 126 6.09 -9.67 6.10
CA ASN A 126 6.09 -9.89 7.53
C ASN A 126 5.07 -8.95 8.17
N TYR A 127 4.12 -9.55 8.87
CA TYR A 127 3.22 -8.82 9.75
C TYR A 127 4.03 -8.07 10.82
N LEU A 128 3.51 -6.95 11.26
CA LEU A 128 3.99 -6.30 12.47
C LEU A 128 4.04 -7.36 13.58
N ARG A 129 5.24 -7.71 14.00
CA ARG A 129 5.42 -8.56 15.17
C ARG A 129 5.28 -7.66 16.39
N LEU A 130 4.08 -7.56 16.90
CA LEU A 130 3.79 -6.70 18.04
C LEU A 130 4.49 -7.19 19.31
N GLY A 131 4.76 -8.51 19.42
CA GLY A 131 5.41 -9.06 20.61
C GLY A 131 4.76 -8.55 21.90
N ASN A 132 5.57 -8.07 22.83
CA ASN A 132 5.10 -7.49 24.08
C ASN A 132 4.40 -6.13 23.91
N LEU A 133 4.51 -5.47 22.75
CA LEU A 133 3.82 -4.20 22.50
C LEU A 133 2.30 -4.32 22.51
N ILE A 134 1.77 -5.52 22.31
CA ILE A 134 0.33 -5.77 22.38
C ILE A 134 -0.26 -5.43 23.75
N GLU A 135 0.52 -5.51 24.82
CA GLU A 135 0.12 -5.16 26.16
C GLU A 135 -0.21 -3.67 26.32
N TYR A 136 0.38 -2.82 25.49
CA TYR A 136 0.14 -1.38 25.46
C TYR A 136 -0.97 -0.97 24.49
N TYR A 137 -1.62 -1.95 23.81
CA TYR A 137 -2.63 -1.65 22.81
C TYR A 137 -4.00 -1.42 23.43
N ASP A 138 -4.52 -0.20 23.25
CA ASP A 138 -5.89 0.18 23.63
C ASP A 138 -6.87 -0.17 22.49
N TYR A 139 -7.60 -1.25 22.65
CA TYR A 139 -8.60 -1.73 21.69
C TYR A 139 -9.75 -0.74 21.48
N LYS A 140 -10.10 0.04 22.51
CA LYS A 140 -11.18 1.04 22.41
C LYS A 140 -10.78 2.21 21.51
N HIS A 141 -9.55 2.68 21.66
CA HIS A 141 -9.04 3.83 20.91
C HIS A 141 -8.19 3.44 19.69
N ARG A 142 -7.90 2.15 19.52
CA ARG A 142 -7.10 1.59 18.41
C ARG A 142 -5.73 2.22 18.26
N CYS A 143 -5.06 2.38 19.37
CA CYS A 143 -3.74 2.97 19.45
C CYS A 143 -2.91 2.27 20.53
N PHE A 144 -1.61 2.43 20.45
CA PHE A 144 -0.73 2.10 21.58
C PHE A 144 -0.73 3.25 22.58
N VAL A 145 -0.71 2.92 23.87
CA VAL A 145 -0.58 3.91 24.94
C VAL A 145 0.71 3.61 25.69
N VAL A 146 1.68 4.49 25.58
CA VAL A 146 2.99 4.39 26.27
C VAL A 146 3.25 5.69 26.99
N ASP A 147 3.50 5.63 28.28
CA ASP A 147 3.74 6.80 29.15
C ASP A 147 2.65 7.90 29.02
N GLY A 148 1.39 7.47 28.85
CA GLY A 148 0.25 8.37 28.67
C GLY A 148 0.09 8.96 27.26
N TYR A 149 1.01 8.71 26.35
CA TYR A 149 0.93 9.16 24.97
C TYR A 149 0.27 8.10 24.09
N LYS A 150 -0.51 8.55 23.09
CA LYS A 150 -1.20 7.71 22.13
C LYS A 150 -0.45 7.65 20.81
N TYR A 151 -0.12 6.46 20.35
CA TYR A 151 0.60 6.20 19.10
C TYR A 151 -0.27 5.37 18.15
N THR A 152 -0.29 5.76 16.89
CA THR A 152 -0.98 5.02 15.81
C THR A 152 -0.08 4.92 14.60
N LEU A 153 -0.34 3.96 13.72
CA LEU A 153 0.34 3.91 12.41
C LEU A 153 -0.13 5.08 11.55
N PRO A 154 0.78 5.71 10.80
CA PRO A 154 0.41 6.76 9.87
C PRO A 154 -0.54 6.21 8.78
N SER A 155 -1.49 7.03 8.39
CA SER A 155 -2.31 6.81 7.20
C SER A 155 -1.71 7.56 6.00
N ILE A 156 -2.19 7.23 4.80
CA ILE A 156 -1.79 7.94 3.58
C ILE A 156 -2.06 9.44 3.71
N GLY A 157 -3.19 9.82 4.29
CA GLY A 157 -3.53 11.23 4.51
C GLY A 157 -2.51 11.94 5.41
N VAL A 158 -2.06 11.30 6.49
CA VAL A 158 -1.03 11.84 7.39
C VAL A 158 0.30 11.98 6.66
N GLU A 159 0.73 10.97 5.90
CA GLU A 159 1.98 11.05 5.12
C GLU A 159 1.92 12.17 4.08
N ASN A 160 0.81 12.31 3.37
CA ASN A 160 0.64 13.37 2.38
C ASN A 160 0.71 14.76 3.01
N CYS A 161 0.08 14.95 4.18
CA CYS A 161 0.16 16.20 4.93
C CYS A 161 1.59 16.52 5.37
N LEU A 162 2.32 15.53 5.88
CA LEU A 162 3.72 15.70 6.30
C LEU A 162 4.62 16.04 5.10
N THR A 163 4.47 15.35 3.98
CA THR A 163 5.24 15.62 2.75
C THR A 163 4.99 17.04 2.26
N ASN A 164 3.74 17.48 2.21
CA ASN A 164 3.40 18.86 1.82
C ASN A 164 4.00 19.90 2.77
N PHE A 165 3.94 19.63 4.08
CA PHE A 165 4.55 20.52 5.06
C PHE A 165 6.06 20.64 4.86
N LEU A 166 6.77 19.53 4.63
CA LEU A 166 8.21 19.54 4.39
C LEU A 166 8.59 20.28 3.09
N ILE A 167 7.81 20.13 2.02
CA ILE A 167 8.02 20.86 0.77
C ILE A 167 7.85 22.37 0.97
N ILE A 168 6.82 22.80 1.70
CA ILE A 168 6.59 24.22 1.98
C ILE A 168 7.75 24.77 2.81
N LYS A 169 8.17 24.05 3.85
CA LYS A 169 9.28 24.44 4.71
C LYS A 169 10.59 24.62 3.93
N SER A 170 10.96 23.66 3.10
CA SER A 170 12.19 23.77 2.28
C SER A 170 12.12 24.95 1.30
N ALA A 171 10.96 25.21 0.69
CA ALA A 171 10.79 26.35 -0.19
C ALA A 171 10.89 27.72 0.57
N GLU A 172 10.44 27.78 1.82
CA GLU A 172 10.58 28.97 2.67
C GLU A 172 12.06 29.21 3.04
N GLU A 173 12.81 28.15 3.38
CA GLU A 173 14.23 28.22 3.71
C GLU A 173 15.06 28.67 2.50
N ASP A 174 14.81 28.10 1.31
CA ASP A 174 15.49 28.48 0.06
C ASP A 174 15.19 29.94 -0.35
N SER A 175 14.02 30.49 0.00
CA SER A 175 13.65 31.88 -0.30
C SER A 175 14.22 32.90 0.70
N GLY A 176 14.65 32.46 1.87
CA GLY A 176 15.23 33.31 2.94
C GLY A 176 16.70 33.70 2.74
N ASP A 177 17.44 32.97 1.90
CA ASP A 177 18.88 33.21 1.69
C ASP A 177 19.21 34.27 0.62
N TYR A 178 18.22 35.02 0.12
CA TYR A 178 18.39 36.10 -0.88
C TYR A 178 18.14 37.51 -0.35
N ASN A 179 18.35 37.75 0.96
CA ASN A 179 18.31 39.10 1.54
C ASN A 179 19.65 39.48 2.23
#